data_cfa5b5c90920f30d5e4b4b4efa97d2e3
#
_entry.id   cfa5b5c90920f30d5e4b4b4efa97d2e3
#
_cell.length_a   1.000
_cell.length_b   1.000
_cell.length_c   1.000
_cell.angle_alpha   90.00
_cell.angle_beta   90.00
_cell.angle_gamma   90.00
#
_symmetry.space_group_name_H-M   'P 1'
#
loop_
_entity.id
_entity.type
_entity.pdbx_description
1 polymer ?
#
loop_
_entity_poly.entity_id
_entity_poly.type
_entity_poly.pdbx_seq_one_letter_code
_entity_poly.pdbx_strand_id
1 'polypeptide(L)'
;MVQRGEVWSIDAPEGYAVTCEGMLVEFHVAPSGEDARLAAFDAVVAASGVHGLFLKSFDGVLLALAACRAGPLSPVGLLFRRCEPVALPDLPPLRLRPAAGDDLPAVLCLDPEFFDDPEEVAFYAGSDEAELILFHGEDGVLAGCGISSTVVAGRPGTDIGMAVAPDRRGRGVGTAIVATMRDRVAARGGRAICGCDIDNIASRRCLERAGFRTDHVLLEGMLHPG
;
A
#
# COMPACT_ATOMS: atom_id res chain seq x y z
N MET A 1 3.22 -2.55 -4.62
CA MET A 1 2.40 -3.43 -5.51
C MET A 1 2.23 -2.86 -6.92
N VAL A 2 1.72 -1.65 -7.15
CA VAL A 2 1.52 -1.09 -8.51
C VAL A 2 2.83 -0.87 -9.29
N GLN A 3 3.95 -0.66 -8.65
CA GLN A 3 5.26 -0.45 -9.29
C GLN A 3 5.84 -1.71 -9.95
N ARG A 4 5.32 -2.89 -9.61
CA ARG A 4 5.69 -4.19 -10.21
C ARG A 4 4.62 -4.73 -11.16
N GLY A 5 3.55 -3.95 -11.37
CA GLY A 5 2.42 -4.37 -12.18
C GLY A 5 2.68 -4.21 -13.68
N GLU A 6 2.18 -5.16 -14.45
CA GLU A 6 2.10 -5.10 -15.90
C GLU A 6 0.84 -4.35 -16.30
N VAL A 7 0.98 -3.33 -17.16
CA VAL A 7 -0.16 -2.53 -17.64
C VAL A 7 -0.62 -3.06 -18.99
N TRP A 8 -1.91 -3.39 -19.07
CA TRP A 8 -2.58 -3.88 -20.27
C TRP A 8 -3.50 -2.80 -20.81
N SER A 9 -3.28 -2.38 -22.04
CA SER A 9 -4.19 -1.45 -22.74
C SER A 9 -5.40 -2.20 -23.29
N ILE A 10 -6.57 -1.58 -23.21
CA ILE A 10 -7.82 -2.08 -23.76
C ILE A 10 -8.26 -1.08 -24.81
N ASP A 11 -8.34 -1.52 -26.08
CA ASP A 11 -8.63 -0.61 -27.20
C ASP A 11 -10.14 -0.37 -27.40
N ALA A 12 -10.96 -1.41 -27.15
CA ALA A 12 -12.41 -1.32 -27.32
C ALA A 12 -13.16 -2.18 -26.29
N PRO A 13 -13.81 -1.58 -25.29
CA PRO A 13 -13.85 -0.15 -24.97
C PRO A 13 -12.50 0.37 -24.47
N GLU A 14 -12.21 1.64 -24.69
CA GLU A 14 -10.96 2.26 -24.19
C GLU A 14 -10.82 2.08 -22.68
N GLY A 15 -9.64 1.62 -22.25
CA GLY A 15 -9.41 1.35 -20.84
C GLY A 15 -8.00 0.79 -20.58
N TYR A 16 -7.83 0.32 -19.36
CA TYR A 16 -6.61 -0.38 -18.95
C TYR A 16 -6.88 -1.41 -17.85
N ALA A 17 -5.97 -2.34 -17.73
CA ALA A 17 -5.88 -3.24 -16.59
C ALA A 17 -4.45 -3.26 -16.04
N VAL A 18 -4.29 -3.58 -14.77
CA VAL A 18 -3.00 -3.80 -14.14
C VAL A 18 -2.98 -5.19 -13.52
N THR A 19 -1.95 -5.96 -13.84
CA THR A 19 -1.74 -7.29 -13.26
C THR A 19 -0.43 -7.31 -12.48
N CYS A 20 -0.38 -8.07 -11.41
CA CYS A 20 0.81 -8.25 -10.59
C CYS A 20 0.81 -9.67 -10.03
N GLU A 21 1.89 -10.42 -10.24
CA GLU A 21 2.08 -11.77 -9.71
C GLU A 21 0.91 -12.74 -10.01
N GLY A 22 0.36 -12.66 -11.22
CA GLY A 22 -0.77 -13.50 -11.63
C GLY A 22 -2.13 -13.07 -11.08
N MET A 23 -2.20 -11.92 -10.42
CA MET A 23 -3.44 -11.32 -9.91
C MET A 23 -3.80 -10.08 -10.71
N LEU A 24 -5.08 -9.87 -10.97
CA LEU A 24 -5.61 -8.61 -11.48
C LEU A 24 -5.81 -7.65 -10.29
N VAL A 25 -5.18 -6.47 -10.35
CA VAL A 25 -5.21 -5.49 -9.24
C VAL A 25 -5.97 -4.20 -9.57
N GLU A 26 -6.08 -3.86 -10.86
CA GLU A 26 -6.86 -2.73 -11.35
C GLU A 26 -7.51 -3.07 -12.70
N PHE A 27 -8.72 -2.56 -12.90
CA PHE A 27 -9.43 -2.66 -14.17
C PHE A 27 -10.30 -1.43 -14.37
N HIS A 28 -10.11 -0.76 -15.47
CA HIS A 28 -10.86 0.42 -15.83
C HIS A 28 -11.25 0.40 -17.30
N VAL A 29 -12.51 0.74 -17.59
CA VAL A 29 -12.98 1.06 -18.95
C VAL A 29 -13.73 2.38 -18.92
N ALA A 30 -13.61 3.15 -20.00
CA ALA A 30 -14.31 4.41 -20.16
C ALA A 30 -15.83 4.23 -19.98
N PRO A 31 -16.57 5.24 -19.49
CA PRO A 31 -18.01 5.15 -19.27
C PRO A 31 -18.81 4.72 -20.51
N SER A 32 -18.36 5.12 -21.72
CA SER A 32 -18.96 4.68 -22.98
C SER A 32 -18.85 3.17 -23.26
N GLY A 33 -18.04 2.47 -22.51
CA GLY A 33 -17.79 1.02 -22.64
C GLY A 33 -18.53 0.16 -21.61
N GLU A 34 -19.48 0.71 -20.85
CA GLU A 34 -20.13 -0.03 -19.76
C GLU A 34 -20.80 -1.33 -20.22
N ASP A 35 -21.47 -1.32 -21.37
CA ASP A 35 -22.13 -2.50 -21.92
C ASP A 35 -21.14 -3.60 -22.34
N ALA A 36 -19.92 -3.24 -22.73
CA ALA A 36 -18.87 -4.16 -23.13
C ALA A 36 -17.89 -4.52 -22.00
N ARG A 37 -18.10 -4.00 -20.80
CA ARG A 37 -17.17 -4.12 -19.67
C ARG A 37 -16.86 -5.57 -19.30
N LEU A 38 -17.86 -6.40 -19.24
CA LEU A 38 -17.68 -7.82 -18.89
C LEU A 38 -16.89 -8.58 -19.95
N ALA A 39 -17.16 -8.33 -21.22
CA ALA A 39 -16.42 -8.93 -22.32
C ALA A 39 -14.95 -8.47 -22.36
N ALA A 40 -14.71 -7.18 -22.08
CA ALA A 40 -13.36 -6.63 -21.98
C ALA A 40 -12.60 -7.24 -20.78
N PHE A 41 -13.27 -7.42 -19.65
CA PHE A 41 -12.70 -8.09 -18.48
C PHE A 41 -12.30 -9.54 -18.83
N ASP A 42 -13.21 -10.32 -19.45
CA ASP A 42 -12.94 -11.70 -19.85
C ASP A 42 -11.76 -11.77 -20.84
N ALA A 43 -11.67 -10.83 -21.77
CA ALA A 43 -10.57 -10.75 -22.74
C ALA A 43 -9.21 -10.47 -22.03
N VAL A 44 -9.18 -9.55 -21.07
CA VAL A 44 -7.97 -9.28 -20.28
C VAL A 44 -7.56 -10.50 -19.47
N VAL A 45 -8.50 -11.15 -18.79
CA VAL A 45 -8.20 -12.37 -18.01
C VAL A 45 -7.61 -13.45 -18.89
N ALA A 46 -8.20 -13.69 -20.06
CA ALA A 46 -7.70 -14.69 -21.01
C ALA A 46 -6.32 -14.35 -21.57
N ALA A 47 -6.06 -13.07 -21.87
CA ALA A 47 -4.80 -12.62 -22.45
C ALA A 47 -3.65 -12.59 -21.45
N SER A 48 -3.93 -12.13 -20.21
CA SER A 48 -2.92 -11.99 -19.16
C SER A 48 -2.62 -13.28 -18.40
N GLY A 49 -3.52 -14.27 -18.46
CA GLY A 49 -3.38 -15.52 -17.73
C GLY A 49 -3.49 -15.38 -16.22
N VAL A 50 -4.06 -14.29 -15.71
CA VAL A 50 -4.32 -14.12 -14.29
C VAL A 50 -5.28 -15.19 -13.78
N HIS A 51 -5.04 -15.64 -12.56
CA HIS A 51 -5.84 -16.69 -11.92
C HIS A 51 -6.69 -16.18 -10.75
N GLY A 52 -6.47 -14.93 -10.34
CA GLY A 52 -7.20 -14.31 -9.24
C GLY A 52 -7.21 -12.79 -9.37
N LEU A 53 -7.78 -12.15 -8.36
CA LEU A 53 -7.87 -10.70 -8.30
C LEU A 53 -7.72 -10.20 -6.86
N PHE A 54 -7.06 -9.05 -6.73
CA PHE A 54 -7.10 -8.21 -5.55
C PHE A 54 -7.96 -6.98 -5.84
N LEU A 55 -8.97 -6.74 -5.03
CA LEU A 55 -9.86 -5.61 -5.24
C LEU A 55 -10.09 -4.82 -3.95
N LYS A 56 -10.21 -3.52 -4.12
CA LYS A 56 -10.50 -2.61 -3.03
C LYS A 56 -12.02 -2.54 -2.81
N SER A 57 -12.51 -2.67 -1.59
CA SER A 57 -13.96 -2.71 -1.30
C SER A 57 -14.73 -1.47 -1.74
N PHE A 58 -14.05 -0.39 -2.12
CA PHE A 58 -14.65 0.81 -2.72
C PHE A 58 -14.66 0.80 -4.26
N ASP A 59 -14.07 -0.19 -4.90
CA ASP A 59 -14.11 -0.37 -6.36
C ASP A 59 -15.36 -1.14 -6.75
N GLY A 60 -16.47 -0.41 -6.94
CA GLY A 60 -17.76 -1.01 -7.29
C GLY A 60 -17.75 -1.73 -8.64
N VAL A 61 -16.89 -1.32 -9.57
CA VAL A 61 -16.79 -1.96 -10.89
C VAL A 61 -16.14 -3.33 -10.75
N LEU A 62 -14.99 -3.38 -10.13
CA LEU A 62 -14.27 -4.64 -9.97
C LEU A 62 -14.99 -5.61 -9.04
N LEU A 63 -15.72 -5.09 -8.02
CA LEU A 63 -16.62 -5.89 -7.18
C LEU A 63 -17.73 -6.56 -7.99
N ALA A 64 -18.37 -5.82 -8.90
CA ALA A 64 -19.44 -6.36 -9.73
C ALA A 64 -18.91 -7.43 -10.71
N LEU A 65 -17.75 -7.21 -11.31
CA LEU A 65 -17.09 -8.18 -12.19
C LEU A 65 -16.67 -9.44 -11.42
N ALA A 66 -16.10 -9.27 -10.23
CA ALA A 66 -15.72 -10.37 -9.34
C ALA A 66 -16.93 -11.22 -8.95
N ALA A 67 -18.07 -10.60 -8.63
CA ALA A 67 -19.30 -11.32 -8.32
C ALA A 67 -19.81 -12.20 -9.48
N CYS A 68 -19.44 -11.87 -10.74
CA CYS A 68 -19.79 -12.65 -11.93
C CYS A 68 -18.76 -13.71 -12.30
N ARG A 69 -17.49 -13.55 -11.89
CA ARG A 69 -16.35 -14.32 -12.43
C ARG A 69 -15.46 -14.97 -11.39
N ALA A 70 -15.59 -14.60 -10.13
CA ALA A 70 -14.77 -15.15 -9.06
C ALA A 70 -15.59 -16.01 -8.09
N GLY A 71 -14.88 -16.86 -7.37
CA GLY A 71 -15.38 -17.55 -6.20
C GLY A 71 -15.60 -16.63 -5.01
N PRO A 72 -15.73 -17.17 -3.79
CA PRO A 72 -15.89 -16.35 -2.59
C PRO A 72 -14.75 -15.34 -2.44
N LEU A 73 -15.10 -14.12 -2.09
CA LEU A 73 -14.12 -13.06 -1.78
C LEU A 73 -13.76 -13.11 -0.31
N SER A 74 -12.47 -13.11 -0.01
CA SER A 74 -11.92 -13.13 1.35
C SER A 74 -11.22 -11.82 1.66
N PRO A 75 -11.46 -11.19 2.82
CA PRO A 75 -10.71 -10.02 3.22
C PRO A 75 -9.28 -10.43 3.60
N VAL A 76 -8.28 -9.78 2.98
CA VAL A 76 -6.85 -10.03 3.20
C VAL A 76 -6.12 -8.83 3.77
N GLY A 77 -6.67 -7.63 3.62
CA GLY A 77 -6.04 -6.41 4.12
C GLY A 77 -7.03 -5.35 4.57
N LEU A 78 -6.56 -4.47 5.43
CA LEU A 78 -7.26 -3.27 5.89
C LEU A 78 -6.72 -2.06 5.16
N LEU A 79 -7.60 -1.20 4.65
CA LEU A 79 -7.25 0.00 3.90
C LEU A 79 -7.66 1.25 4.68
N PHE A 80 -6.69 2.06 5.06
CA PHE A 80 -6.88 3.29 5.82
C PHE A 80 -6.81 4.49 4.86
N ARG A 81 -7.95 5.05 4.53
CA ARG A 81 -8.08 6.15 3.56
C ARG A 81 -8.48 7.48 4.21
N ARG A 82 -8.72 7.46 5.53
CA ARG A 82 -9.10 8.61 6.33
C ARG A 82 -8.21 8.69 7.57
N CYS A 83 -7.86 9.93 7.96
CA CYS A 83 -7.16 10.20 9.19
C CYS A 83 -7.89 11.29 9.97
N GLU A 84 -8.07 11.08 11.27
CA GLU A 84 -8.74 11.99 12.19
C GLU A 84 -7.73 12.58 13.16
N PRO A 85 -7.90 13.83 13.58
CA PRO A 85 -7.10 14.38 14.67
C PRO A 85 -7.28 13.56 15.94
N VAL A 86 -6.17 13.11 16.52
CA VAL A 86 -6.16 12.36 17.79
C VAL A 86 -5.09 12.93 18.71
N ALA A 87 -5.35 12.88 20.01
CA ALA A 87 -4.31 13.10 21.00
C ALA A 87 -3.37 11.89 20.96
N LEU A 88 -2.12 12.14 20.58
CA LEU A 88 -1.12 11.06 20.58
C LEU A 88 -0.75 10.73 22.04
N PRO A 89 -0.50 9.45 22.38
CA PRO A 89 0.09 9.08 23.66
C PRO A 89 1.52 9.63 23.76
N ASP A 90 2.11 9.54 24.94
CA ASP A 90 3.54 9.78 25.08
C ASP A 90 4.32 8.84 24.17
N LEU A 91 4.98 9.41 23.17
CA LEU A 91 5.75 8.69 22.17
C LEU A 91 7.23 8.75 22.52
N PRO A 92 8.01 7.70 22.22
CA PRO A 92 9.44 7.75 22.44
C PRO A 92 10.08 8.84 21.59
N PRO A 93 11.05 9.58 22.13
CA PRO A 93 11.81 10.54 21.35
C PRO A 93 12.65 9.82 20.29
N LEU A 94 12.52 10.24 19.05
CA LEU A 94 13.22 9.66 17.91
C LEU A 94 13.90 10.78 17.12
N ARG A 95 15.15 10.53 16.71
CA ARG A 95 15.87 11.37 15.76
C ARG A 95 15.68 10.79 14.37
N LEU A 96 15.29 11.63 13.42
CA LEU A 96 15.03 11.20 12.07
C LEU A 96 16.00 11.84 11.07
N ARG A 97 16.32 11.09 10.02
CA ARG A 97 17.05 11.58 8.85
C ARG A 97 16.61 10.81 7.59
N PRO A 98 16.76 11.41 6.41
CA PRO A 98 16.64 10.64 5.17
C PRO A 98 17.65 9.49 5.13
N ALA A 99 17.28 8.38 4.50
CA ALA A 99 18.21 7.29 4.21
C ALA A 99 19.14 7.67 3.06
N ALA A 100 20.33 7.08 3.06
CA ALA A 100 21.30 7.11 1.98
C ALA A 100 21.59 5.67 1.51
N GLY A 101 22.29 5.52 0.39
CA GLY A 101 22.57 4.20 -0.18
C GLY A 101 23.25 3.23 0.79
N ASP A 102 24.15 3.74 1.63
CA ASP A 102 24.88 2.93 2.63
C ASP A 102 23.97 2.41 3.77
N ASP A 103 22.75 2.92 3.90
CA ASP A 103 21.79 2.49 4.92
C ASP A 103 20.95 1.27 4.50
N LEU A 104 20.88 0.97 3.21
CA LEU A 104 20.01 -0.06 2.66
C LEU A 104 20.17 -1.43 3.33
N PRO A 105 21.41 -1.93 3.60
CA PRO A 105 21.57 -3.20 4.29
C PRO A 105 20.93 -3.22 5.69
N ALA A 106 21.00 -2.11 6.41
CA ALA A 106 20.41 -2.01 7.75
C ALA A 106 18.88 -1.97 7.69
N VAL A 107 18.30 -1.32 6.66
CA VAL A 107 16.84 -1.27 6.44
C VAL A 107 16.31 -2.66 6.10
N LEU A 108 16.95 -3.38 5.19
CA LEU A 108 16.58 -4.76 4.82
C LEU A 108 16.57 -5.72 6.02
N CYS A 109 17.44 -5.47 7.01
CA CYS A 109 17.49 -6.26 8.24
C CYS A 109 16.39 -5.91 9.26
N LEU A 110 15.67 -4.78 9.12
CA LEU A 110 14.61 -4.40 10.06
C LEU A 110 13.42 -5.34 10.01
N ASP A 111 13.01 -5.70 8.82
CA ASP A 111 11.89 -6.60 8.58
C ASP A 111 12.05 -7.24 7.19
N PRO A 112 12.69 -8.41 7.08
CA PRO A 112 12.95 -9.08 5.81
C PRO A 112 11.68 -9.52 5.07
N GLU A 113 10.55 -9.69 5.77
CA GLU A 113 9.27 -10.03 5.15
C GLU A 113 8.60 -8.79 4.53
N PHE A 114 8.87 -7.61 5.09
CA PHE A 114 8.35 -6.35 4.58
C PHE A 114 9.24 -5.76 3.47
N PHE A 115 10.55 -5.96 3.57
CA PHE A 115 11.56 -5.53 2.59
C PHE A 115 12.20 -6.74 1.91
N ASP A 116 11.43 -7.45 1.12
CA ASP A 116 11.88 -8.65 0.41
C ASP A 116 12.66 -8.33 -0.89
N ASP A 117 12.55 -7.08 -1.39
CA ASP A 117 13.21 -6.62 -2.60
C ASP A 117 14.15 -5.42 -2.35
N PRO A 118 15.48 -5.61 -2.51
CA PRO A 118 16.44 -4.53 -2.40
C PRO A 118 16.23 -3.38 -3.39
N GLU A 119 15.68 -3.65 -4.58
CA GLU A 119 15.42 -2.63 -5.59
C GLU A 119 14.28 -1.71 -5.15
N GLU A 120 13.26 -2.26 -4.48
CA GLU A 120 12.18 -1.46 -3.90
C GLU A 120 12.71 -0.52 -2.80
N VAL A 121 13.57 -1.02 -1.91
CA VAL A 121 14.18 -0.18 -0.86
C VAL A 121 15.05 0.92 -1.47
N ALA A 122 15.81 0.59 -2.53
CA ALA A 122 16.62 1.57 -3.26
C ALA A 122 15.74 2.63 -3.94
N PHE A 123 14.59 2.25 -4.47
CA PHE A 123 13.61 3.18 -5.03
C PHE A 123 13.13 4.19 -3.97
N TYR A 124 12.75 3.74 -2.77
CA TYR A 124 12.34 4.65 -1.70
C TYR A 124 13.45 5.60 -1.25
N ALA A 125 14.71 5.19 -1.36
CA ALA A 125 15.86 6.01 -0.96
C ALA A 125 16.31 7.00 -2.04
N GLY A 126 16.01 6.75 -3.31
CA GLY A 126 16.58 7.50 -4.46
C GLY A 126 15.57 8.18 -5.38
N SER A 127 14.28 8.05 -5.17
CA SER A 127 13.23 8.60 -6.04
C SER A 127 12.70 9.93 -5.53
N ASP A 128 12.38 10.85 -6.45
CA ASP A 128 11.65 12.09 -6.11
C ASP A 128 10.16 11.83 -5.76
N GLU A 129 9.63 10.68 -6.13
CA GLU A 129 8.24 10.27 -5.87
C GLU A 129 8.06 9.47 -4.57
N ALA A 130 9.17 9.16 -3.91
CA ALA A 130 9.20 8.33 -2.71
C ALA A 130 10.14 8.90 -1.64
N GLU A 131 10.04 8.41 -0.42
CA GLU A 131 10.86 8.83 0.70
C GLU A 131 11.13 7.63 1.62
N LEU A 132 12.39 7.46 2.02
CA LEU A 132 12.79 6.54 3.07
C LEU A 132 13.45 7.35 4.20
N ILE A 133 12.81 7.34 5.37
CA ILE A 133 13.27 8.07 6.56
C ILE A 133 13.68 7.07 7.63
N LEU A 134 14.88 7.22 8.15
CA LEU A 134 15.39 6.44 9.27
C LEU A 134 15.07 7.12 10.60
N PHE A 135 14.71 6.33 11.59
CA PHE A 135 14.39 6.76 12.94
C PHE A 135 15.34 6.08 13.93
N HIS A 136 16.10 6.89 14.67
CA HIS A 136 17.06 6.43 15.66
C HIS A 136 16.57 6.77 17.06
N GLY A 137 16.75 5.86 18.00
CA GLY A 137 16.54 6.12 19.42
C GLY A 137 17.54 7.14 19.99
N GLU A 138 17.36 7.52 21.24
CA GLU A 138 18.29 8.41 21.95
C GLU A 138 19.71 7.83 22.08
N ASP A 139 19.80 6.51 22.08
CA ASP A 139 21.05 5.74 22.05
C ASP A 139 21.76 5.76 20.69
N GLY A 140 21.19 6.42 19.69
CA GLY A 140 21.70 6.48 18.33
C GLY A 140 21.52 5.21 17.51
N VAL A 141 20.87 4.18 18.07
CA VAL A 141 20.60 2.91 17.36
C VAL A 141 19.36 3.06 16.47
N LEU A 142 19.40 2.44 15.29
CA LEU A 142 18.28 2.41 14.36
C LEU A 142 17.07 1.71 15.03
N ALA A 143 16.00 2.47 15.23
CA ALA A 143 14.77 1.99 15.86
C ALA A 143 13.71 1.53 14.83
N GLY A 144 13.82 2.03 13.60
CA GLY A 144 12.92 1.69 12.52
C GLY A 144 13.05 2.65 11.34
N CYS A 145 12.21 2.45 10.33
CA CYS A 145 12.10 3.37 9.19
C CYS A 145 10.65 3.63 8.83
N GLY A 146 10.43 4.76 8.18
CA GLY A 146 9.18 5.13 7.54
C GLY A 146 9.40 5.28 6.04
N ILE A 147 8.46 4.78 5.26
CA ILE A 147 8.45 4.95 3.80
C ILE A 147 7.23 5.77 3.39
N SER A 148 7.35 6.49 2.30
CA SER A 148 6.19 7.08 1.62
C SER A 148 6.40 7.08 0.11
N SER A 149 5.31 6.91 -0.64
CA SER A 149 5.32 7.01 -2.10
C SER A 149 4.06 7.65 -2.63
N THR A 150 4.19 8.40 -3.72
CA THR A 150 3.04 8.97 -4.44
C THR A 150 2.30 7.84 -5.14
N VAL A 151 1.00 7.66 -4.84
CA VAL A 151 0.21 6.58 -5.44
C VAL A 151 -0.12 6.87 -6.89
N VAL A 152 -0.50 8.12 -7.19
CA VAL A 152 -0.80 8.59 -8.55
C VAL A 152 -0.26 10.00 -8.70
N ALA A 153 0.57 10.23 -9.70
CA ALA A 153 1.13 11.54 -10.00
C ALA A 153 0.01 12.60 -10.15
N GLY A 154 0.18 13.75 -9.50
CA GLY A 154 -0.80 14.83 -9.51
C GLY A 154 -2.04 14.61 -8.63
N ARG A 155 -2.12 13.51 -7.89
CA ARG A 155 -3.17 13.25 -6.89
C ARG A 155 -2.61 13.37 -5.48
N PRO A 156 -3.45 13.81 -4.49
CA PRO A 156 -2.97 14.09 -3.13
C PRO A 156 -2.68 12.84 -2.29
N GLY A 157 -3.00 11.64 -2.76
CA GLY A 157 -2.81 10.39 -2.03
C GLY A 157 -1.35 9.98 -2.00
N THR A 158 -0.76 9.89 -0.81
CA THR A 158 0.58 9.36 -0.57
C THR A 158 0.46 8.15 0.33
N ASP A 159 0.90 7.01 -0.14
CA ASP A 159 0.94 5.80 0.67
C ASP A 159 2.12 5.87 1.64
N ILE A 160 1.88 5.48 2.89
CA ILE A 160 2.92 5.44 3.92
C ILE A 160 3.00 4.07 4.56
N GLY A 161 4.21 3.67 4.89
CA GLY A 161 4.50 2.42 5.59
C GLY A 161 5.56 2.60 6.67
N MET A 162 5.78 1.55 7.45
CA MET A 162 6.79 1.55 8.50
C MET A 162 7.34 0.15 8.74
N ALA A 163 8.61 0.07 9.12
CA ALA A 163 9.19 -1.09 9.78
C ALA A 163 9.83 -0.68 11.10
N VAL A 164 9.74 -1.56 12.10
CA VAL A 164 10.28 -1.31 13.46
C VAL A 164 11.23 -2.44 13.83
N ALA A 165 12.42 -2.07 14.29
CA ALA A 165 13.41 -3.02 14.76
C ALA A 165 12.81 -3.97 15.82
N PRO A 166 13.06 -5.28 15.73
CA PRO A 166 12.39 -6.28 16.57
C PRO A 166 12.48 -6.00 18.08
N ASP A 167 13.66 -5.55 18.55
CA ASP A 167 13.90 -5.20 19.95
C ASP A 167 13.25 -3.87 20.41
N ARG A 168 12.69 -3.10 19.48
CA ARG A 168 12.01 -1.82 19.72
C ARG A 168 10.48 -1.93 19.59
N ARG A 169 9.95 -3.07 19.18
CA ARG A 169 8.51 -3.31 19.04
C ARG A 169 7.80 -3.22 20.41
N GLY A 170 6.51 -2.88 20.40
CA GLY A 170 5.68 -2.76 21.61
C GLY A 170 5.93 -1.51 22.46
N ARG A 171 6.84 -0.59 22.06
CA ARG A 171 7.26 0.61 22.83
C ARG A 171 6.76 1.93 22.22
N GLY A 172 5.77 1.91 21.34
CA GLY A 172 5.22 3.12 20.70
C GLY A 172 6.01 3.62 19.49
N VAL A 173 7.16 3.02 19.15
CA VAL A 173 8.00 3.42 18.01
C VAL A 173 7.23 3.43 16.69
N GLY A 174 6.48 2.38 16.37
CA GLY A 174 5.68 2.32 15.15
C GLY A 174 4.63 3.44 15.08
N THR A 175 3.95 3.75 16.17
CA THR A 175 3.00 4.87 16.23
C THR A 175 3.72 6.21 16.00
N ALA A 176 4.90 6.40 16.57
CA ALA A 176 5.71 7.61 16.38
C ALA A 176 6.13 7.79 14.92
N ILE A 177 6.59 6.71 14.27
CA ILE A 177 6.97 6.72 12.86
C ILE A 177 5.77 7.08 11.98
N VAL A 178 4.66 6.37 12.13
CA VAL A 178 3.44 6.60 11.33
C VAL A 178 2.91 8.02 11.50
N ALA A 179 2.84 8.53 12.75
CA ALA A 179 2.41 9.90 13.02
C ALA A 179 3.33 10.92 12.34
N THR A 180 4.64 10.72 12.42
CA THR A 180 5.63 11.58 11.77
C THR A 180 5.47 11.55 10.24
N MET A 181 5.35 10.37 9.63
CA MET A 181 5.17 10.24 8.17
C MET A 181 3.86 10.90 7.71
N ARG A 182 2.76 10.69 8.44
CA ARG A 182 1.48 11.38 8.22
C ARG A 182 1.65 12.90 8.19
N ASP A 183 2.30 13.44 9.21
CA ASP A 183 2.47 14.89 9.37
C ASP A 183 3.41 15.47 8.29
N ARG A 184 4.43 14.72 7.86
CA ARG A 184 5.28 15.09 6.73
C ARG A 184 4.49 15.16 5.42
N VAL A 185 3.63 14.19 5.14
CA VAL A 185 2.74 14.20 3.97
C VAL A 185 1.78 15.40 4.04
N ALA A 186 1.16 15.64 5.18
CA ALA A 186 0.24 16.77 5.38
C ALA A 186 0.95 18.12 5.19
N ALA A 187 2.17 18.28 5.68
CA ALA A 187 2.98 19.50 5.50
C ALA A 187 3.28 19.83 4.02
N ARG A 188 3.21 18.84 3.13
CA ARG A 188 3.34 19.00 1.67
C ARG A 188 2.00 19.17 0.96
N GLY A 189 0.89 19.29 1.71
CA GLY A 189 -0.47 19.39 1.16
C GLY A 189 -1.04 18.05 0.67
N GLY A 190 -0.35 16.95 0.95
CA GLY A 190 -0.79 15.60 0.62
C GLY A 190 -1.76 15.01 1.65
N ARG A 191 -2.32 13.86 1.32
CA ARG A 191 -3.15 13.05 2.20
C ARG A 191 -2.50 11.69 2.38
N ALA A 192 -2.03 11.40 3.58
CA ALA A 192 -1.48 10.08 3.90
C ALA A 192 -2.59 9.02 3.86
N ILE A 193 -2.30 7.92 3.21
CA ILE A 193 -3.08 6.69 3.21
C ILE A 193 -2.14 5.53 3.56
N CYS A 194 -2.69 4.41 4.00
CA CYS A 194 -1.91 3.23 4.33
C CYS A 194 -2.76 1.97 4.29
N GLY A 195 -2.12 0.83 4.44
CA GLY A 195 -2.76 -0.47 4.60
C GLY A 195 -1.96 -1.37 5.53
N CYS A 196 -2.57 -2.47 5.92
CA CYS A 196 -1.88 -3.59 6.56
C CYS A 196 -2.67 -4.87 6.31
N ASP A 197 -2.01 -6.01 6.44
CA ASP A 197 -2.67 -7.30 6.40
C ASP A 197 -3.72 -7.39 7.49
N ILE A 198 -4.78 -8.14 7.23
CA ILE A 198 -5.91 -8.25 8.14
C ILE A 198 -5.51 -8.83 9.51
N ASP A 199 -4.53 -9.73 9.51
CA ASP A 199 -4.03 -10.39 10.71
C ASP A 199 -2.88 -9.63 11.38
N ASN A 200 -2.37 -8.54 10.78
CA ASN A 200 -1.32 -7.73 11.36
C ASN A 200 -1.87 -6.75 12.41
N ILE A 201 -2.25 -7.31 13.56
CA ILE A 201 -2.83 -6.57 14.70
C ILE A 201 -1.87 -5.47 15.20
N ALA A 202 -0.56 -5.71 15.14
CA ALA A 202 0.43 -4.74 15.60
C ALA A 202 0.44 -3.48 14.72
N SER A 203 0.50 -3.65 13.40
CA SER A 203 0.42 -2.55 12.44
C SER A 203 -0.92 -1.81 12.57
N ARG A 204 -2.04 -2.53 12.55
CA ARG A 204 -3.37 -1.96 12.74
C ARG A 204 -3.44 -1.04 13.96
N ARG A 205 -2.97 -1.50 15.13
CA ARG A 205 -2.98 -0.71 16.37
C ARG A 205 -2.11 0.54 16.26
N CYS A 206 -0.97 0.48 15.59
CA CYS A 206 -0.12 1.64 15.34
C CYS A 206 -0.83 2.69 14.49
N LEU A 207 -1.46 2.26 13.39
CA LEU A 207 -2.21 3.11 12.47
C LEU A 207 -3.41 3.77 13.17
N GLU A 208 -4.24 3.00 13.88
CA GLU A 208 -5.39 3.50 14.61
C GLU A 208 -5.00 4.52 15.70
N ARG A 209 -3.90 4.27 16.44
CA ARG A 209 -3.39 5.21 17.45
C ARG A 209 -2.84 6.49 16.83
N ALA A 210 -2.29 6.42 15.61
CA ALA A 210 -1.86 7.60 14.85
C ALA A 210 -3.03 8.36 14.21
N GLY A 211 -4.28 7.93 14.41
CA GLY A 211 -5.48 8.62 13.93
C GLY A 211 -6.07 8.07 12.65
N PHE A 212 -5.46 7.07 12.04
CA PHE A 212 -6.02 6.46 10.84
C PHE A 212 -7.28 5.64 11.14
N ARG A 213 -8.24 5.69 10.21
CA ARG A 213 -9.50 4.95 10.29
C ARG A 213 -9.67 4.12 9.03
N THR A 214 -10.12 2.89 9.22
CA THR A 214 -10.44 2.00 8.12
C THR A 214 -11.95 1.86 7.96
N ASP A 215 -12.41 2.14 6.75
CA ASP A 215 -13.79 1.86 6.31
C ASP A 215 -13.78 0.88 5.13
N HIS A 216 -12.59 0.45 4.71
CA HIS A 216 -12.38 -0.35 3.50
C HIS A 216 -11.44 -1.51 3.74
N VAL A 217 -11.62 -2.56 2.95
CA VAL A 217 -10.77 -3.74 2.96
C VAL A 217 -10.22 -4.04 1.56
N LEU A 218 -9.08 -4.69 1.52
CA LEU A 218 -8.59 -5.39 0.34
C LEU A 218 -9.19 -6.79 0.36
N LEU A 219 -9.79 -7.19 -0.75
CA LEU A 219 -10.39 -8.50 -0.94
C LEU A 219 -9.59 -9.29 -1.96
N GLU A 220 -9.45 -10.56 -1.72
CA GLU A 220 -8.88 -11.53 -2.65
C GLU A 220 -9.97 -12.48 -3.15
N GLY A 221 -9.92 -12.83 -4.43
CA GLY A 221 -10.80 -13.82 -5.03
C GLY A 221 -10.11 -14.59 -6.13
N MET A 222 -10.37 -15.88 -6.21
CA MET A 222 -9.89 -16.71 -7.31
C MET A 222 -10.91 -16.71 -8.45
N LEU A 223 -10.44 -16.50 -9.68
CA LEU A 223 -11.28 -16.54 -10.87
C LEU A 223 -11.71 -17.98 -11.14
N HIS A 224 -12.95 -18.14 -11.60
CA HIS A 224 -13.41 -19.45 -12.06
C HIS A 224 -12.60 -19.86 -13.30
N PRO A 225 -12.17 -21.12 -13.42
CA PRO A 225 -11.58 -21.60 -14.66
C PRO A 225 -12.62 -21.45 -15.78
N GLY A 226 -12.17 -20.83 -16.89
CA GLY A 226 -13.00 -20.64 -18.09
C GLY A 226 -13.30 -21.95 -18.82
#